data_b6ecbf25bc4bd4f354e8ea673d9b7625
#
_entry.id   b6ecbf25bc4bd4f354e8ea673d9b7625
#
_cell.length_a   1.000
_cell.length_b   1.000
_cell.length_c   1.000
_cell.angle_alpha   90.00
_cell.angle_beta   90.00
_cell.angle_gamma   90.00
#
_symmetry.space_group_name_H-M   'P 1'
#
loop_
_entity.id
_entity.type
_entity.pdbx_description
1 polymer ?
#
loop_
_entity_poly.entity_id
_entity_poly.type
_entity_poly.pdbx_seq_one_letter_code
_entity_poly.pdbx_strand_id
1 'polypeptide(L)' 'MNVIHIIYLVRDDYQKTRIIQGDKVCYEGECFGMSDALKNAQIKHWSVDNDILVLEIRNYKHS' A
#
# COMPACT_ATOMS: atom_id res chain seq x y z
N MET A 1 -6.56 -8.57 5.95
CA MET A 1 -5.22 -8.63 5.33
C MET A 1 -4.54 -7.29 5.48
N ASN A 2 -3.29 -7.29 5.92
CA ASN A 2 -2.50 -6.08 6.05
C ASN A 2 -1.65 -5.84 4.81
N VAL A 3 -1.22 -4.60 4.63
CA VAL A 3 -0.38 -4.21 3.48
C VAL A 3 0.86 -5.09 3.37
N ILE A 4 1.49 -5.43 4.50
CA ILE A 4 2.70 -6.25 4.51
C ILE A 4 2.49 -7.62 3.84
N HIS A 5 1.30 -8.18 3.92
CA HIS A 5 0.99 -9.46 3.29
C HIS A 5 1.06 -9.37 1.77
N ILE A 6 0.55 -8.26 1.20
CA ILE A 6 0.61 -8.04 -0.24
C ILE A 6 2.06 -7.82 -0.68
N ILE A 7 2.84 -7.08 0.11
CA ILE A 7 4.25 -6.82 -0.20
C ILE A 7 5.02 -8.13 -0.31
N TYR A 8 4.78 -9.07 0.61
CA TYR A 8 5.42 -10.38 0.55
C TYR A 8 5.02 -11.18 -0.68
N LEU A 9 3.78 -11.07 -1.11
CA LEU A 9 3.28 -11.78 -2.27
C LEU A 9 3.86 -11.24 -3.58
N VAL A 10 4.09 -9.94 -3.65
CA VAL A 10 4.62 -9.27 -4.83
C VAL A 10 6.07 -9.68 -5.09
N ARG A 11 6.88 -9.83 -4.06
CA ARG A 11 8.29 -10.24 -4.14
C ARG A 11 9.15 -9.32 -5.00
N ASP A 12 8.77 -8.06 -5.10
CA ASP A 12 9.52 -7.07 -5.87
C ASP A 12 9.58 -5.79 -5.04
N ASP A 13 10.73 -5.53 -4.43
CA ASP A 13 10.92 -4.36 -3.56
C ASP A 13 10.77 -3.06 -4.31
N TYR A 14 10.95 -3.08 -5.62
CA TYR A 14 10.90 -1.89 -6.46
C TYR A 14 9.54 -1.71 -7.16
N GLN A 15 8.58 -2.57 -6.86
CA GLN A 15 7.24 -2.44 -7.44
C GLN A 15 6.63 -1.10 -7.04
N LYS A 16 6.21 -0.32 -8.02
CA LYS A 16 5.53 0.95 -7.74
C LYS A 16 4.20 0.68 -7.09
N THR A 17 3.97 1.35 -5.98
CA THR A 17 2.80 1.13 -5.14
C THR A 17 2.18 2.46 -4.77
N ARG A 18 0.87 2.54 -4.85
CA ARG A 18 0.11 3.70 -4.39
C ARG A 18 -0.83 3.23 -3.30
N ILE A 19 -0.77 3.89 -2.14
CA ILE A 19 -1.65 3.57 -1.03
C ILE A 19 -2.61 4.72 -0.82
N ILE A 20 -3.90 4.41 -0.86
CA ILE A 20 -4.95 5.41 -0.70
C ILE A 20 -5.84 5.06 0.47
N GLN A 21 -6.44 6.08 1.07
CA GLN A 21 -7.48 5.92 2.07
C GLN A 21 -8.59 6.91 1.73
N GLY A 22 -9.72 6.37 1.26
CA GLY A 22 -10.77 7.22 0.72
C GLY A 22 -10.25 7.96 -0.52
N ASP A 23 -10.33 9.27 -0.50
CA ASP A 23 -9.87 10.10 -1.62
C ASP A 23 -8.44 10.60 -1.44
N LYS A 24 -7.74 10.13 -0.41
CA LYS A 24 -6.43 10.65 -0.05
C LYS A 24 -5.33 9.66 -0.36
N VAL A 25 -4.28 10.13 -1.04
CA VAL A 25 -3.08 9.33 -1.27
C VAL A 25 -2.21 9.40 -0.03
N CYS A 26 -1.98 8.26 0.60
CA CYS A 26 -1.16 8.17 1.80
C CYS A 26 0.31 7.92 1.48
N TYR A 27 0.58 7.26 0.38
CA TYR A 27 1.94 6.93 -0.02
C TYR A 27 1.96 6.63 -1.52
N GLU A 28 3.03 7.03 -2.18
CA GLU A 28 3.28 6.68 -3.57
C GLU A 28 4.78 6.50 -3.76
N GLY A 29 5.18 5.32 -4.21
CA GLY A 29 6.59 5.01 -4.39
C GLY A 29 6.81 3.51 -4.45
N GLU A 30 8.02 3.09 -4.12
CA GLU A 30 8.39 1.69 -4.16
C GLU A 30 7.95 0.97 -2.87
N CYS A 31 7.66 -0.32 -2.99
CA CYS A 31 7.15 -1.11 -1.86
C CYS A 31 8.04 -1.02 -0.62
N PHE A 32 9.36 -1.13 -0.80
CA PHE A 32 10.25 -1.23 0.35
C PHE A 32 10.40 0.09 1.12
N GLY A 33 10.03 1.22 0.51
CA GLY A 33 10.15 2.53 1.15
C GLY A 33 9.04 2.88 2.12
N MET A 34 8.09 1.99 2.32
CA MET A 34 6.95 2.26 3.18
C MET A 34 7.31 2.28 4.66
N SER A 35 6.60 3.13 5.42
CA SER A 35 6.72 3.12 6.88
C SER A 35 6.07 1.87 7.48
N ASP A 36 6.46 1.52 8.70
CA ASP A 36 5.86 0.37 9.40
C ASP A 36 4.38 0.58 9.66
N ALA A 37 3.97 1.81 9.92
CA ALA A 37 2.56 2.12 10.13
C ALA A 37 1.73 1.78 8.90
N LEU A 38 2.22 2.10 7.71
CA LEU A 38 1.54 1.75 6.47
C LEU A 38 1.54 0.24 6.23
N LYS A 39 2.65 -0.42 6.50
CA LYS A 39 2.76 -1.88 6.32
C LYS A 39 1.76 -2.63 7.19
N ASN A 40 1.42 -2.09 8.34
CA ASN A 40 0.49 -2.71 9.28
C ASN A 40 -0.97 -2.29 9.04
N ALA A 41 -1.22 -1.39 8.10
CA ALA A 41 -2.58 -0.96 7.80
C ALA A 41 -3.39 -2.09 7.17
N GLN A 42 -4.69 -2.11 7.45
CA GLN A 42 -5.58 -3.09 6.89
C GLN A 42 -5.99 -2.71 5.47
N ILE A 43 -5.99 -3.69 4.58
CA ILE A 43 -6.40 -3.49 3.20
C ILE A 43 -7.91 -3.67 3.09
N LYS A 44 -8.56 -2.68 2.48
CA LYS A 44 -9.97 -2.74 2.14
C LYS A 44 -10.15 -3.29 0.72
N HIS A 45 -9.27 -2.88 -0.19
CA HIS A 45 -9.38 -3.21 -1.60
C HIS A 45 -8.01 -3.03 -2.25
N TRP A 46 -7.73 -3.79 -3.31
CA TRP A 46 -6.50 -3.61 -4.06
C TRP A 46 -6.77 -3.83 -5.55
N SER A 47 -5.92 -3.21 -6.38
CA SER A 47 -5.99 -3.36 -7.82
C SER A 47 -4.63 -3.03 -8.44
N VAL A 48 -4.50 -3.26 -9.74
CA VAL A 48 -3.30 -2.88 -10.49
C VAL A 48 -3.74 -1.96 -11.62
N ASP A 49 -3.04 -0.84 -11.75
CA ASP A 49 -3.32 0.17 -12.77
C ASP A 49 -2.01 0.66 -13.37
N ASN A 50 -1.80 0.41 -14.68
CA ASN A 50 -0.57 0.80 -15.40
C ASN A 50 0.70 0.37 -14.67
N ASP A 51 0.74 -0.91 -14.26
CA ASP A 51 1.87 -1.50 -13.52
C ASP A 51 2.07 -0.91 -12.13
N ILE A 52 1.13 -0.10 -11.64
CA ILE A 52 1.16 0.41 -10.28
C ILE A 52 0.19 -0.40 -9.42
N LEU A 53 0.71 -0.94 -8.33
CA LEU A 53 -0.11 -1.65 -7.35
C LEU A 53 -0.85 -0.62 -6.50
N VAL A 54 -2.16 -0.59 -6.58
CA VAL A 54 -2.99 0.36 -5.83
C VAL A 54 -3.65 -0.37 -4.67
N LEU A 55 -3.38 0.09 -3.46
CA LEU A 55 -3.92 -0.51 -2.24
C LEU A 55 -4.78 0.53 -1.52
N GLU A 56 -6.07 0.22 -1.36
CA GLU A 56 -6.94 1.05 -0.55
C GLU A 56 -6.96 0.47 0.87
N ILE A 57 -6.65 1.32 1.84
CA ILE A 57 -6.54 0.92 3.25
C ILE A 57 -7.61 1.60 4.09
N ARG A 58 -7.78 1.10 5.31
CA ARG A 58 -8.69 1.66 6.28
C ARG A 58 -8.01 1.77 7.64
N ASN A 59 -8.54 2.63 8.49
CA ASN A 59 -8.09 2.78 9.88
C ASN A 59 -6.62 3.21 9.99
N TYR A 60 -6.10 3.88 8.98
CA TYR A 60 -4.77 4.45 9.04
C TYR A 60 -4.85 5.90 9.49
N LYS A 61 -4.15 6.24 10.54
CA LYS A 61 -4.12 7.61 11.06
C LYS A 61 -2.82 8.28 10.67
N HIS A 62 -2.93 9.41 9.99
CA HIS A 62 -1.80 10.29 9.77
C HIS A 62 -1.47 11.01 11.08
N SER A 63 -0.24 10.97 11.45
CA SER A 63 0.22 11.74 12.60
C SER A 63 1.07 12.90 12.15
#